data_ebd8d659a46a22fb24ebbc794db32e4f
#
_entry.id   ebd8d659a46a22fb24ebbc794db32e4f
#
_cell.length_a   1.000
_cell.length_b   1.000
_cell.length_c   1.000
_cell.angle_alpha   90.00
_cell.angle_beta   90.00
_cell.angle_gamma   90.00
#
_symmetry.space_group_name_H-M   'P 1'
#
loop_
_entity.id
_entity.type
_entity.pdbx_description
1 polymer ?
#
loop_
_entity_poly.entity_id
_entity_poly.type
_entity_poly.pdbx_seq_one_letter_code
_entity_poly.pdbx_strand_id
1 'polypeptide(L)'
;MSNGSGNYPLERRDGEIERLHRQGAAMATDCATMLERIGVAEGWRCLDLGCGPRGITDLLSARVGASGHVVGLDADPVFVAHGRESAAANTEFVQGDAYGAALPAGSFDLVHLRFVASTAGEPQKLLREAIRLAKPGGIVALQEPDMATLNCYPPHPAWDALRAALIGAFAAVGSNISLGRE
;
A
#
# COMPACT_ATOMS: atom_id res chain seq x y z
N MET A 1 -6.94 -11.06 24.81
CA MET A 1 -5.79 -10.35 24.21
C MET A 1 -6.13 -10.22 22.74
N SER A 2 -6.67 -9.09 22.31
CA SER A 2 -7.06 -8.85 20.92
C SER A 2 -5.79 -8.54 20.13
N ASN A 3 -5.45 -9.41 19.18
CA ASN A 3 -4.40 -9.15 18.21
C ASN A 3 -4.76 -7.87 17.43
N GLY A 4 -3.87 -6.87 17.50
CA GLY A 4 -4.04 -5.57 16.86
C GLY A 4 -3.80 -5.54 15.35
N SER A 5 -4.15 -6.61 14.65
CA SER A 5 -4.26 -6.59 13.18
C SER A 5 -5.65 -6.06 12.84
N GLY A 6 -5.72 -4.87 12.29
CA GLY A 6 -6.95 -4.35 11.73
C GLY A 6 -7.60 -5.42 10.84
N ASN A 7 -8.92 -5.56 10.96
CA ASN A 7 -9.67 -6.56 10.21
C ASN A 7 -9.60 -6.18 8.72
N TYR A 8 -8.65 -6.77 7.99
CA TYR A 8 -8.57 -6.57 6.54
C TYR A 8 -9.87 -7.10 5.91
N PRO A 9 -10.67 -6.24 5.27
CA PRO A 9 -12.03 -6.59 4.85
C PRO A 9 -12.08 -7.56 3.67
N LEU A 10 -10.95 -7.76 3.00
CA LEU A 10 -10.84 -8.70 1.88
C LEU A 10 -10.14 -9.96 2.38
N GLU A 11 -10.91 -11.04 2.58
CA GLU A 11 -10.36 -12.35 2.89
C GLU A 11 -9.39 -12.80 1.78
N ARG A 12 -8.24 -13.35 2.18
CA ARG A 12 -7.36 -14.04 1.26
C ARG A 12 -8.06 -15.27 0.71
N ARG A 13 -8.45 -15.20 -0.57
CA ARG A 13 -9.04 -16.31 -1.33
C ARG A 13 -8.06 -16.83 -2.36
N ASP A 14 -8.32 -18.03 -2.87
CA ASP A 14 -7.59 -18.52 -4.03
C ASP A 14 -7.65 -17.49 -5.16
N GLY A 15 -6.47 -17.15 -5.75
CA GLY A 15 -6.34 -16.13 -6.78
C GLY A 15 -6.13 -14.68 -6.27
N GLU A 16 -6.05 -14.44 -4.96
CA GLU A 16 -5.85 -13.08 -4.43
C GLU A 16 -4.50 -12.47 -4.87
N ILE A 17 -3.43 -13.26 -4.90
CA ILE A 17 -2.12 -12.80 -5.42
C ILE A 17 -2.25 -12.35 -6.87
N GLU A 18 -2.91 -13.14 -7.71
CA GLU A 18 -3.13 -12.80 -9.12
C GLU A 18 -3.98 -11.54 -9.27
N ARG A 19 -5.03 -11.39 -8.44
CA ARG A 19 -5.86 -10.18 -8.41
C ARG A 19 -5.03 -8.94 -8.06
N LEU A 20 -4.16 -9.03 -7.04
CA LEU A 20 -3.28 -7.94 -6.61
C LEU A 20 -2.23 -7.60 -7.67
N HIS A 21 -1.69 -8.60 -8.38
CA HIS A 21 -0.78 -8.38 -9.51
C HIS A 21 -1.47 -7.63 -10.65
N ARG A 22 -2.69 -8.02 -11.04
CA ARG A 22 -3.48 -7.31 -12.07
C ARG A 22 -3.80 -5.87 -11.65
N GLN A 23 -4.17 -5.65 -10.39
CA GLN A 23 -4.38 -4.31 -9.85
C GLN A 23 -3.09 -3.48 -9.90
N GLY A 24 -1.96 -4.06 -9.49
CA GLY A 24 -0.66 -3.42 -9.55
C GLY A 24 -0.27 -3.02 -10.98
N ALA A 25 -0.46 -3.93 -11.93
CA ALA A 25 -0.18 -3.67 -13.36
C ALA A 25 -1.05 -2.55 -13.93
N ALA A 26 -2.34 -2.53 -13.60
CA ALA A 26 -3.26 -1.47 -14.05
C ALA A 26 -2.86 -0.07 -13.54
N MET A 27 -2.23 0.00 -12.36
CA MET A 27 -1.82 1.25 -11.71
C MET A 27 -0.35 1.61 -11.92
N ALA A 28 0.41 0.80 -12.65
CA ALA A 28 1.87 0.97 -12.76
C ALA A 28 2.28 2.34 -13.34
N THR A 29 1.57 2.84 -14.34
CA THR A 29 1.85 4.14 -14.97
C THR A 29 1.63 5.29 -13.99
N ASP A 30 0.53 5.26 -13.24
CA ASP A 30 0.21 6.30 -12.25
C ASP A 30 1.22 6.28 -11.10
N CYS A 31 1.60 5.09 -10.63
CA CYS A 31 2.65 4.93 -9.64
C CYS A 31 4.00 5.47 -10.15
N ALA A 32 4.39 5.15 -11.38
CA ALA A 32 5.64 5.64 -11.96
C ALA A 32 5.64 7.18 -12.07
N THR A 33 4.52 7.78 -12.48
CA THR A 33 4.34 9.24 -12.55
C THR A 33 4.42 9.88 -11.16
N MET A 34 3.81 9.27 -10.15
CA MET A 34 3.90 9.73 -8.77
C MET A 34 5.34 9.73 -8.27
N LEU A 35 6.08 8.62 -8.47
CA LEU A 35 7.48 8.51 -8.05
C LEU A 35 8.38 9.52 -8.75
N GLU A 36 8.11 9.83 -10.02
CA GLU A 36 8.80 10.87 -10.77
C GLU A 36 8.54 12.26 -10.17
N ARG A 37 7.30 12.59 -9.88
CA ARG A 37 6.91 13.87 -9.26
C ARG A 37 7.48 14.05 -7.85
N ILE A 38 7.58 12.97 -7.09
CA ILE A 38 8.25 12.95 -5.78
C ILE A 38 9.75 13.20 -5.94
N GLY A 39 10.32 12.84 -7.07
CA GLY A 39 11.76 12.94 -7.33
C GLY A 39 12.56 11.81 -6.70
N VAL A 40 11.96 10.58 -6.63
CA VAL A 40 12.69 9.40 -6.12
C VAL A 40 13.98 9.22 -6.92
N ALA A 41 15.11 9.23 -6.21
CA ALA A 41 16.43 9.25 -6.80
C ALA A 41 17.27 8.00 -6.47
N GLU A 42 18.34 7.81 -7.21
CA GLU A 42 19.33 6.76 -6.96
C GLU A 42 19.91 6.87 -5.54
N GLY A 43 20.11 5.74 -4.89
CA GLY A 43 20.65 5.67 -3.53
C GLY A 43 19.61 5.85 -2.41
N TRP A 44 18.34 6.17 -2.71
CA TRP A 44 17.33 6.32 -1.69
C TRP A 44 17.01 5.00 -1.00
N ARG A 45 16.62 5.10 0.27
CA ARG A 45 16.01 4.03 1.05
C ARG A 45 14.50 4.21 1.05
N CYS A 46 13.76 3.28 0.45
CA CYS A 46 12.31 3.37 0.31
C CYS A 46 11.63 2.22 1.06
N LEU A 47 10.48 2.52 1.65
CA LEU A 47 9.59 1.53 2.27
C LEU A 47 8.24 1.53 1.56
N ASP A 48 7.76 0.35 1.17
CA ASP A 48 6.38 0.11 0.76
C ASP A 48 5.65 -0.57 1.92
N LEU A 49 4.88 0.20 2.67
CA LEU A 49 4.23 -0.21 3.92
C LEU A 49 2.85 -0.78 3.63
N GLY A 50 2.65 -2.08 3.86
CA GLY A 50 1.48 -2.83 3.42
C GLY A 50 1.60 -3.21 1.93
N CYS A 51 2.78 -3.71 1.54
CA CYS A 51 3.13 -3.94 0.13
C CYS A 51 2.34 -5.07 -0.54
N GLY A 52 1.63 -5.91 0.22
CA GLY A 52 1.06 -7.13 -0.33
C GLY A 52 2.14 -8.04 -0.93
N PRO A 53 1.84 -8.82 -1.98
CA PRO A 53 2.82 -9.74 -2.55
C PRO A 53 4.00 -9.05 -3.25
N ARG A 54 3.85 -7.82 -3.76
CA ARG A 54 4.93 -7.05 -4.40
C ARG A 54 4.75 -5.53 -4.35
N GLY A 55 3.51 -5.03 -4.22
CA GLY A 55 3.22 -3.59 -4.17
C GLY A 55 3.79 -2.80 -5.34
N ILE A 56 4.61 -1.78 -5.03
CA ILE A 56 5.38 -1.00 -5.99
C ILE A 56 6.89 -1.23 -5.85
N THR A 57 7.30 -2.29 -5.15
CA THR A 57 8.72 -2.53 -4.82
C THR A 57 9.61 -2.62 -6.05
N ASP A 58 9.13 -3.18 -7.17
CA ASP A 58 9.89 -3.26 -8.42
C ASP A 58 10.13 -1.87 -9.04
N LEU A 59 9.11 -1.01 -9.02
CA LEU A 59 9.23 0.37 -9.49
C LEU A 59 10.19 1.18 -8.64
N LEU A 60 10.14 1.00 -7.32
CA LEU A 60 11.07 1.62 -6.39
C LEU A 60 12.51 1.11 -6.62
N SER A 61 12.68 -0.22 -6.70
CA SER A 61 13.97 -0.87 -6.94
C SER A 61 14.67 -0.34 -8.19
N ALA A 62 13.92 -0.23 -9.30
CA ALA A 62 14.43 0.29 -10.55
C ALA A 62 14.87 1.77 -10.45
N ARG A 63 14.17 2.58 -9.65
CA ARG A 63 14.48 4.01 -9.49
C ARG A 63 15.62 4.28 -8.54
N VAL A 64 15.71 3.56 -7.43
CA VAL A 64 16.78 3.77 -6.45
C VAL A 64 18.10 3.14 -6.87
N GLY A 65 18.08 2.26 -7.87
CA GLY A 65 19.28 1.64 -8.44
C GLY A 65 20.04 0.75 -7.46
N ALA A 66 21.23 0.30 -7.86
CA ALA A 66 22.03 -0.65 -7.08
C ALA A 66 22.56 -0.06 -5.76
N SER A 67 22.67 1.25 -5.64
CA SER A 67 23.12 1.95 -4.42
C SER A 67 22.00 2.24 -3.43
N GLY A 68 20.73 2.10 -3.87
CA GLY A 68 19.55 2.27 -3.02
C GLY A 68 19.09 0.96 -2.40
N HIS A 69 18.05 1.07 -1.57
CA HIS A 69 17.47 -0.08 -0.88
C HIS A 69 15.96 0.04 -0.76
N VAL A 70 15.24 -1.04 -1.01
CA VAL A 70 13.78 -1.11 -0.89
C VAL A 70 13.37 -2.14 0.15
N VAL A 71 12.46 -1.75 1.01
CA VAL A 71 11.80 -2.66 1.96
C VAL A 71 10.32 -2.76 1.60
N GLY A 72 9.82 -3.96 1.38
CA GLY A 72 8.39 -4.26 1.35
C GLY A 72 7.99 -4.85 2.70
N LEU A 73 7.04 -4.24 3.39
CA LEU A 73 6.52 -4.77 4.66
C LEU A 73 5.05 -5.13 4.51
N ASP A 74 4.70 -6.33 4.92
CA ASP A 74 3.30 -6.77 4.98
C ASP A 74 3.06 -7.69 6.19
N ALA A 75 1.84 -7.72 6.70
CA ALA A 75 1.46 -8.58 7.81
C ALA A 75 1.23 -10.04 7.37
N ASP A 76 0.84 -10.27 6.11
CA ASP A 76 0.56 -11.61 5.59
C ASP A 76 1.85 -12.35 5.21
N PRO A 77 2.19 -13.45 5.92
CA PRO A 77 3.42 -14.20 5.65
C PRO A 77 3.45 -14.83 4.25
N VAL A 78 2.30 -15.08 3.63
CA VAL A 78 2.22 -15.65 2.28
C VAL A 78 2.58 -14.59 1.23
N PHE A 79 2.13 -13.34 1.42
CA PHE A 79 2.52 -12.24 0.54
C PHE A 79 4.01 -11.95 0.66
N VAL A 80 4.53 -11.94 1.88
CA VAL A 80 5.98 -11.76 2.14
C VAL A 80 6.80 -12.88 1.50
N ALA A 81 6.39 -14.13 1.64
CA ALA A 81 7.07 -15.27 1.02
C ALA A 81 7.08 -15.15 -0.51
N HIS A 82 5.93 -14.82 -1.12
CA HIS A 82 5.82 -14.62 -2.55
C HIS A 82 6.70 -13.46 -3.05
N GLY A 83 6.75 -12.33 -2.31
CA GLY A 83 7.62 -11.21 -2.64
C GLY A 83 9.10 -11.61 -2.66
N ARG A 84 9.54 -12.45 -1.72
CA ARG A 84 10.93 -12.94 -1.62
C ARG A 84 11.35 -13.83 -2.77
N GLU A 85 10.44 -14.59 -3.38
CA GLU A 85 10.75 -15.54 -4.47
C GLU A 85 11.45 -14.88 -5.66
N SER A 86 11.14 -13.61 -5.94
CA SER A 86 11.66 -12.88 -7.10
C SER A 86 12.08 -11.46 -6.76
N ALA A 87 12.50 -11.22 -5.51
CA ALA A 87 12.99 -9.92 -5.06
C ALA A 87 14.25 -9.51 -5.85
N ALA A 88 14.33 -8.24 -6.23
CA ALA A 88 15.56 -7.67 -6.77
C ALA A 88 16.67 -7.66 -5.70
N ALA A 89 17.93 -7.62 -6.11
CA ALA A 89 19.09 -7.68 -5.21
C ALA A 89 19.11 -6.56 -4.15
N ASN A 90 18.50 -5.42 -4.46
CA ASN A 90 18.37 -4.26 -3.55
C ASN A 90 17.02 -4.18 -2.84
N THR A 91 16.23 -5.27 -2.84
CA THR A 91 14.88 -5.32 -2.25
C THR A 91 14.78 -6.45 -1.24
N GLU A 92 14.25 -6.14 -0.06
CA GLU A 92 13.90 -7.14 0.96
C GLU A 92 12.41 -7.09 1.32
N PHE A 93 11.84 -8.24 1.70
CA PHE A 93 10.47 -8.34 2.19
C PHE A 93 10.46 -8.78 3.65
N VAL A 94 9.78 -8.00 4.49
CA VAL A 94 9.72 -8.17 5.95
C VAL A 94 8.27 -8.41 6.38
N GLN A 95 8.05 -9.43 7.18
CA GLN A 95 6.76 -9.62 7.83
C GLN A 95 6.66 -8.67 9.02
N GLY A 96 5.58 -7.88 9.09
CA GLY A 96 5.39 -6.96 10.20
C GLY A 96 4.02 -6.28 10.19
N ASP A 97 3.70 -5.66 11.33
CA ASP A 97 2.49 -4.85 11.49
C ASP A 97 2.75 -3.42 11.03
N ALA A 98 1.95 -2.93 10.09
CA ALA A 98 2.06 -1.56 9.57
C ALA A 98 1.75 -0.47 10.63
N TYR A 99 1.11 -0.83 11.73
CA TYR A 99 0.82 0.09 12.85
C TYR A 99 1.94 0.20 13.89
N GLY A 100 2.95 -0.63 13.81
CA GLY A 100 4.07 -0.69 14.76
C GLY A 100 5.20 -1.52 14.17
N ALA A 101 5.73 -1.09 13.03
CA ALA A 101 6.77 -1.81 12.34
C ALA A 101 8.05 -1.87 13.17
N ALA A 102 8.62 -3.08 13.31
CA ALA A 102 9.91 -3.29 13.99
C ALA A 102 11.08 -2.82 13.09
N LEU A 103 10.95 -1.61 12.53
CA LEU A 103 11.94 -0.95 11.69
C LEU A 103 12.46 0.32 12.37
N PRO A 104 13.74 0.70 12.15
CA PRO A 104 14.32 1.88 12.76
C PRO A 104 13.58 3.16 12.38
N ALA A 105 13.33 4.05 13.34
CA ALA A 105 12.78 5.37 13.08
C ALA A 105 13.73 6.21 12.22
N GLY A 106 13.18 7.12 11.41
CA GLY A 106 13.98 8.05 10.62
C GLY A 106 14.91 7.39 9.60
N SER A 107 14.51 6.25 9.03
CA SER A 107 15.38 5.41 8.20
C SER A 107 15.13 5.53 6.71
N PHE A 108 13.96 6.02 6.28
CA PHE A 108 13.55 6.00 4.89
C PHE A 108 13.42 7.39 4.30
N ASP A 109 13.91 7.55 3.07
CA ASP A 109 13.73 8.76 2.27
C ASP A 109 12.27 8.86 1.77
N LEU A 110 11.66 7.71 1.47
CA LEU A 110 10.24 7.58 1.11
C LEU A 110 9.58 6.45 1.92
N VAL A 111 8.44 6.73 2.51
CA VAL A 111 7.50 5.72 3.01
C VAL A 111 6.23 5.81 2.17
N HIS A 112 5.94 4.76 1.42
CA HIS A 112 4.80 4.67 0.51
C HIS A 112 3.74 3.72 1.08
N LEU A 113 2.48 4.04 0.86
CA LEU A 113 1.32 3.21 1.18
C LEU A 113 0.33 3.25 0.02
N ARG A 114 -0.20 2.09 -0.38
CA ARG A 114 -1.23 2.03 -1.41
C ARG A 114 -2.41 1.17 -0.97
N PHE A 115 -3.58 1.80 -0.83
CA PHE A 115 -4.83 1.16 -0.40
C PHE A 115 -4.75 0.50 0.99
N VAL A 116 -3.84 0.99 1.82
CA VAL A 116 -3.65 0.50 3.17
C VAL A 116 -4.46 1.34 4.16
N ALA A 117 -4.35 2.66 4.08
CA ALA A 117 -5.04 3.54 5.03
C ALA A 117 -6.57 3.47 4.88
N SER A 118 -7.07 3.30 3.65
CA SER A 118 -8.50 3.13 3.38
C SER A 118 -9.08 1.80 3.88
N THR A 119 -8.24 0.77 4.03
CA THR A 119 -8.67 -0.59 4.44
C THR A 119 -8.27 -0.94 5.87
N ALA A 120 -7.35 -0.23 6.46
CA ALA A 120 -6.69 -0.60 7.72
C ALA A 120 -7.46 -0.21 9.00
N GLY A 121 -8.57 0.51 8.93
CA GLY A 121 -9.44 0.84 10.07
C GLY A 121 -8.94 1.97 10.99
N GLU A 122 -7.62 2.19 11.13
CA GLU A 122 -7.02 3.25 11.97
C GLU A 122 -6.03 4.13 11.18
N PRO A 123 -6.49 4.91 10.18
CA PRO A 123 -5.61 5.62 9.25
C PRO A 123 -4.66 6.61 9.95
N GLN A 124 -5.10 7.26 11.01
CA GLN A 124 -4.28 8.19 11.80
C GLN A 124 -3.12 7.51 12.52
N LYS A 125 -3.31 6.29 12.99
CA LYS A 125 -2.24 5.51 13.62
C LYS A 125 -1.21 5.06 12.59
N LEU A 126 -1.70 4.60 11.44
CA LEU A 126 -0.87 4.21 10.31
C LEU A 126 -0.01 5.39 9.80
N LEU A 127 -0.61 6.57 9.66
CA LEU A 127 0.11 7.78 9.26
C LEU A 127 1.19 8.19 10.26
N ARG A 128 0.90 8.12 11.57
CA ARG A 128 1.93 8.38 12.61
C ARG A 128 3.10 7.42 12.50
N GLU A 129 2.84 6.15 12.22
CA GLU A 129 3.90 5.16 12.04
C GLU A 129 4.72 5.43 10.77
N ALA A 130 4.07 5.76 9.66
CA ALA A 130 4.75 6.15 8.43
C ALA A 130 5.67 7.37 8.64
N ILE A 131 5.19 8.39 9.36
CA ILE A 131 5.98 9.58 9.73
C ILE A 131 7.17 9.20 10.62
N ARG A 132 6.97 8.30 11.61
CA ARG A 132 8.06 7.81 12.48
C ARG A 132 9.18 7.15 11.69
N LEU A 133 8.84 6.41 10.65
CA LEU A 133 9.78 5.66 9.80
C LEU A 133 10.51 6.56 8.80
N ALA A 134 9.88 7.63 8.33
CA ALA A 134 10.49 8.59 7.42
C ALA A 134 11.62 9.38 8.09
N LYS A 135 12.68 9.68 7.35
CA LYS A 135 13.76 10.58 7.79
C LYS A 135 13.20 12.00 8.04
N PRO A 136 13.86 12.81 8.87
CA PRO A 136 13.62 14.26 8.83
C PRO A 136 13.81 14.81 7.40
N GLY A 137 12.76 15.42 6.85
CA GLY A 137 12.73 15.86 5.45
C GLY A 137 12.42 14.76 4.44
N GLY A 138 12.22 13.52 4.88
CA GLY A 138 11.73 12.42 4.04
C GLY A 138 10.26 12.60 3.67
N ILE A 139 9.79 11.76 2.77
CA ILE A 139 8.45 11.86 2.17
C ILE A 139 7.58 10.69 2.63
N VAL A 140 6.33 10.98 2.99
CA VAL A 140 5.26 10.00 3.15
C VAL A 140 4.28 10.17 1.99
N ALA A 141 4.08 9.13 1.18
CA ALA A 141 3.20 9.15 0.02
C ALA A 141 2.09 8.12 0.17
N LEU A 142 0.84 8.56 0.04
CA LEU A 142 -0.33 7.71 0.09
C LEU A 142 -1.04 7.70 -1.27
N GLN A 143 -1.39 6.51 -1.75
CA GLN A 143 -2.28 6.31 -2.88
C GLN A 143 -3.54 5.61 -2.37
N GLU A 144 -4.62 6.35 -2.21
CA GLU A 144 -5.86 5.85 -1.63
C GLU A 144 -7.03 6.04 -2.60
N PRO A 145 -8.01 5.14 -2.62
CA PRO A 145 -9.15 5.25 -3.49
C PRO A 145 -10.12 6.33 -3.01
N ASP A 146 -10.85 6.90 -3.97
CA ASP A 146 -12.06 7.65 -3.72
C ASP A 146 -13.24 7.00 -4.43
N MET A 147 -13.84 6.01 -3.80
CA MET A 147 -14.95 5.24 -4.37
C MET A 147 -16.21 6.07 -4.61
N ALA A 148 -16.33 7.25 -3.96
CA ALA A 148 -17.48 8.12 -4.22
C ALA A 148 -17.42 8.81 -5.60
N THR A 149 -16.23 8.88 -6.21
CA THR A 149 -16.07 9.41 -7.59
C THR A 149 -16.11 8.34 -8.66
N LEU A 150 -16.11 7.06 -8.30
CA LEU A 150 -16.13 5.97 -9.26
C LEU A 150 -17.46 5.91 -10.02
N ASN A 151 -17.40 5.91 -11.33
CA ASN A 151 -18.55 5.88 -12.22
C ASN A 151 -18.52 4.67 -13.15
N CYS A 152 -19.71 4.28 -13.64
CA CYS A 152 -19.90 3.22 -14.62
C CYS A 152 -20.24 3.84 -16.00
N TYR A 153 -19.54 3.40 -17.04
CA TYR A 153 -19.86 3.79 -18.41
C TYR A 153 -19.95 2.54 -19.32
N PRO A 154 -21.03 2.39 -20.07
CA PRO A 154 -22.24 3.22 -20.08
C PRO A 154 -22.97 3.19 -18.73
N PRO A 155 -23.78 4.21 -18.38
CA PRO A 155 -24.51 4.24 -17.12
C PRO A 155 -25.39 3.01 -16.93
N HIS A 156 -25.40 2.45 -15.73
CA HIS A 156 -26.22 1.27 -15.41
C HIS A 156 -27.06 1.52 -14.14
N PRO A 157 -28.38 1.20 -14.15
CA PRO A 157 -29.25 1.50 -13.00
C PRO A 157 -28.82 0.86 -11.66
N ALA A 158 -28.17 -0.30 -11.69
CA ALA A 158 -27.68 -0.98 -10.50
C ALA A 158 -26.36 -0.39 -9.96
N TRP A 159 -25.71 0.53 -10.68
CA TRP A 159 -24.39 1.01 -10.31
C TRP A 159 -24.37 1.76 -8.95
N ASP A 160 -25.32 2.67 -8.76
CA ASP A 160 -25.38 3.44 -7.53
C ASP A 160 -25.68 2.56 -6.31
N ALA A 161 -26.55 1.56 -6.46
CA ALA A 161 -26.82 0.58 -5.41
C ALA A 161 -25.59 -0.27 -5.09
N LEU A 162 -24.87 -0.73 -6.11
CA LEU A 162 -23.63 -1.50 -5.93
C LEU A 162 -22.54 -0.66 -5.23
N ARG A 163 -22.33 0.57 -5.67
CA ARG A 163 -21.37 1.50 -5.07
C ARG A 163 -21.70 1.78 -3.60
N ALA A 164 -22.96 2.07 -3.29
CA ALA A 164 -23.42 2.29 -1.93
C ALA A 164 -23.25 1.05 -1.05
N ALA A 165 -23.55 -0.14 -1.56
CA ALA A 165 -23.35 -1.40 -0.86
C ALA A 165 -21.87 -1.66 -0.57
N LEU A 166 -20.98 -1.39 -1.53
CA LEU A 166 -19.54 -1.54 -1.36
C LEU A 166 -19.01 -0.58 -0.27
N ILE A 167 -19.34 0.71 -0.36
CA ILE A 167 -18.94 1.70 0.64
C ILE A 167 -19.46 1.30 2.03
N GLY A 168 -20.73 0.87 2.12
CA GLY A 168 -21.33 0.43 3.37
C GLY A 168 -20.66 -0.82 3.97
N ALA A 169 -20.28 -1.78 3.14
CA ALA A 169 -19.58 -2.99 3.58
C ALA A 169 -18.22 -2.68 4.20
N PHE A 170 -17.45 -1.77 3.60
CA PHE A 170 -16.18 -1.32 4.17
C PHE A 170 -16.37 -0.50 5.45
N ALA A 171 -17.35 0.40 5.48
CA ALA A 171 -17.66 1.18 6.68
C ALA A 171 -18.09 0.28 7.86
N ALA A 172 -18.80 -0.82 7.62
CA ALA A 172 -19.22 -1.76 8.65
C ALA A 172 -18.05 -2.44 9.39
N VAL A 173 -16.86 -2.49 8.78
CA VAL A 173 -15.62 -3.03 9.39
C VAL A 173 -14.63 -1.93 9.80
N GLY A 174 -15.08 -0.66 9.83
CA GLY A 174 -14.25 0.49 10.25
C GLY A 174 -13.33 1.05 9.17
N SER A 175 -13.47 0.62 7.92
CA SER A 175 -12.66 1.06 6.78
C SER A 175 -13.36 2.18 6.00
N ASN A 176 -12.57 3.07 5.36
CA ASN A 176 -13.08 4.16 4.53
C ASN A 176 -12.45 4.14 3.13
N ILE A 177 -13.13 3.48 2.18
CA ILE A 177 -12.65 3.38 0.78
C ILE A 177 -12.87 4.66 -0.04
N SER A 178 -13.25 5.75 0.60
CA SER A 178 -13.27 7.10 0.00
C SER A 178 -12.26 8.04 0.66
N LEU A 179 -11.28 7.48 1.40
CA LEU A 179 -10.27 8.25 2.13
C LEU A 179 -9.41 9.14 1.22
N GLY A 180 -9.26 8.79 -0.05
CA GLY A 180 -8.45 9.55 -1.00
C GLY A 180 -8.90 10.99 -1.25
N ARG A 181 -10.08 11.39 -0.75
CA ARG A 181 -10.58 12.77 -0.82
C ARG A 181 -10.31 13.60 0.45
N GLU A 182 -9.89 13.00 1.56
CA GLU A 182 -9.67 13.62 2.86
C GLU A 182 -8.19 14.01 3.05
#